data_33c6607cbbef0edbabc760f4a1f4a8bb
#
_entry.id   33c6607cbbef0edbabc760f4a1f4a8bb
#
_cell.length_a   1.000
_cell.length_b   1.000
_cell.length_c   1.000
_cell.angle_alpha   90.00
_cell.angle_beta   90.00
_cell.angle_gamma   90.00
#
_symmetry.space_group_name_H-M   'P 1'
#
loop_
_entity.id
_entity.type
_entity.pdbx_description
1 polymer ?
#
loop_
_entity_poly.entity_id
_entity_poly.type
_entity_poly.pdbx_seq_one_letter_code
_entity_poly.pdbx_strand_id
1 'polypeptide(L)'
;MNIINSRIIYLWQQFSARQATRAELDELMELLSSGSHDEESRQYLQQLLADTPAGEEDPARWEPILQSILHPVRTLEPYAGASESQASVAGNASAGNASAGNASVTGSPSPVRRWVRRAMTAAAVVLLLVGLFRLWRTYRVESVVQVPVVVVAPGGNRAVLTLAGGQKIILDSAAAGILAEQGNTHVQKLGDGKLAYEAGDGAGGRGGGGTKGAAAPLYNTLTTPRGGQYQLTLPDGTKVWLNAASSITYPIAFTGNSRSVEMTGEAYFEVTHDKKHPFTVKAGGQTIEDIGTHFNVNAYADEPAQVTTLLEGAVSVSGHLLRPGEKATVIGAAGSGATATGTTGAGAVDIQVTQGDPDQAVAWKNGLFNFTDAGLQTVMRQLSRWYNVDVTYKGNIPPRQFTGMIGRSLTLNQVLEGLALENVHYQIEEGNRLIITP
;
A
#
# COMPACT_ATOMS: atom_id res chain seq x y z
N MET A 1 -24.41 -25.71 -15.47
CA MET A 1 -23.17 -25.50 -14.69
C MET A 1 -22.39 -24.39 -15.39
N ASN A 2 -22.29 -23.25 -14.73
CA ASN A 2 -21.78 -22.02 -15.39
C ASN A 2 -20.25 -22.13 -15.53
N ILE A 3 -19.66 -21.68 -16.64
CA ILE A 3 -18.20 -21.79 -16.92
C ILE A 3 -17.38 -21.10 -15.81
N ILE A 4 -17.93 -20.07 -15.20
CA ILE A 4 -17.34 -19.32 -14.08
C ILE A 4 -17.19 -20.20 -12.83
N ASN A 5 -18.18 -21.02 -12.52
CA ASN A 5 -18.13 -21.91 -11.35
C ASN A 5 -17.06 -22.99 -11.46
N SER A 6 -16.85 -23.54 -12.66
CA SER A 6 -15.79 -24.54 -12.89
C SER A 6 -14.39 -23.94 -12.72
N ARG A 7 -14.21 -22.67 -13.07
CA ARG A 7 -12.91 -21.98 -12.97
C ARG A 7 -12.58 -21.66 -11.50
N ILE A 8 -13.52 -21.17 -10.72
CA ILE A 8 -13.34 -20.93 -9.27
C ILE A 8 -12.97 -22.23 -8.54
N ILE A 9 -13.66 -23.32 -8.84
CA ILE A 9 -13.37 -24.65 -8.27
C ILE A 9 -11.94 -25.09 -8.58
N TYR A 10 -11.52 -24.97 -9.84
CA TYR A 10 -10.14 -25.29 -10.26
C TYR A 10 -9.12 -24.45 -9.51
N LEU A 11 -9.31 -23.13 -9.46
CA LEU A 11 -8.40 -22.20 -8.79
C LEU A 11 -8.30 -22.49 -7.29
N TRP A 12 -9.42 -22.80 -6.65
CA TRP A 12 -9.45 -23.20 -5.25
C TRP A 12 -8.74 -24.53 -4.98
N GLN A 13 -8.88 -25.52 -5.87
CA GLN A 13 -8.15 -26.78 -5.76
C GLN A 13 -6.63 -26.57 -5.89
N GLN A 14 -6.19 -25.72 -6.82
CA GLN A 14 -4.77 -25.38 -6.95
C GLN A 14 -4.24 -24.65 -5.71
N PHE A 15 -5.05 -23.74 -5.12
CA PHE A 15 -4.71 -23.04 -3.90
C PHE A 15 -4.59 -24.01 -2.71
N SER A 16 -5.59 -24.87 -2.48
CA SER A 16 -5.58 -25.84 -1.39
C SER A 16 -4.46 -26.88 -1.50
N ALA A 17 -4.08 -27.24 -2.73
CA ALA A 17 -2.93 -28.12 -3.01
C ALA A 17 -1.57 -27.41 -2.91
N ARG A 18 -1.53 -26.09 -2.61
CA ARG A 18 -0.32 -25.24 -2.63
C ARG A 18 0.42 -25.25 -3.98
N GLN A 19 -0.31 -25.43 -5.06
CA GLN A 19 0.22 -25.49 -6.45
C GLN A 19 -0.22 -24.28 -7.29
N ALA A 20 -1.06 -23.39 -6.73
CA ALA A 20 -1.53 -22.22 -7.44
C ALA A 20 -0.38 -21.27 -7.79
N THR A 21 -0.31 -20.90 -9.04
CA THR A 21 0.57 -19.82 -9.49
C THR A 21 0.04 -18.45 -8.99
N ARG A 22 0.88 -17.43 -8.98
CA ARG A 22 0.49 -16.10 -8.58
C ARG A 22 -0.67 -15.54 -9.42
N ALA A 23 -0.62 -15.76 -10.74
CA ALA A 23 -1.70 -15.32 -11.64
C ALA A 23 -3.04 -16.00 -11.31
N GLU A 24 -3.01 -17.27 -10.95
CA GLU A 24 -4.19 -18.02 -10.52
C GLU A 24 -4.72 -17.56 -9.15
N LEU A 25 -3.85 -17.14 -8.23
CA LEU A 25 -4.25 -16.52 -6.97
C LEU A 25 -4.92 -15.16 -7.19
N ASP A 26 -4.34 -14.33 -8.04
CA ASP A 26 -4.88 -13.01 -8.37
C ASP A 26 -6.27 -13.15 -9.04
N GLU A 27 -6.42 -14.12 -9.97
CA GLU A 27 -7.69 -14.46 -10.62
C GLU A 27 -8.72 -14.98 -9.61
N LEU A 28 -8.32 -15.84 -8.66
CA LEU A 28 -9.20 -16.34 -7.60
C LEU A 28 -9.69 -15.19 -6.71
N MET A 29 -8.81 -14.28 -6.32
CA MET A 29 -9.15 -13.11 -5.50
C MET A 29 -10.08 -12.15 -6.24
N GLU A 30 -9.85 -11.91 -7.52
CA GLU A 30 -10.72 -11.08 -8.35
C GLU A 30 -12.13 -11.70 -8.46
N LEU A 31 -12.21 -12.99 -8.75
CA LEU A 31 -13.48 -13.71 -8.84
C LEU A 31 -14.23 -13.72 -7.50
N LEU A 32 -13.55 -13.89 -6.37
CA LEU A 32 -14.15 -13.83 -5.04
C LEU A 32 -14.63 -12.42 -4.65
N SER A 33 -13.90 -11.38 -5.08
CA SER A 33 -14.24 -9.97 -4.77
C SER A 33 -15.36 -9.40 -5.62
N SER A 34 -15.61 -9.97 -6.82
CA SER A 34 -16.61 -9.45 -7.76
C SER A 34 -18.07 -9.60 -7.30
N GLY A 35 -18.32 -10.34 -6.21
CA GLY A 35 -19.63 -10.47 -5.59
C GLY A 35 -20.72 -11.14 -6.46
N SER A 36 -20.35 -11.69 -7.62
CA SER A 36 -21.26 -12.26 -8.62
C SER A 36 -21.58 -13.75 -8.38
N HIS A 37 -21.40 -14.25 -7.13
CA HIS A 37 -21.61 -15.65 -6.82
C HIS A 37 -23.07 -15.93 -6.51
N ASP A 38 -23.61 -16.93 -7.19
CA ASP A 38 -24.88 -17.52 -6.83
C ASP A 38 -24.79 -18.35 -5.53
N GLU A 39 -25.94 -18.64 -4.94
CA GLU A 39 -26.02 -19.38 -3.66
C GLU A 39 -25.42 -20.81 -3.77
N GLU A 40 -25.45 -21.41 -4.96
CA GLU A 40 -24.83 -22.73 -5.21
C GLU A 40 -23.30 -22.68 -5.08
N SER A 41 -22.68 -21.62 -5.58
CA SER A 41 -21.23 -21.43 -5.46
C SER A 41 -20.80 -21.26 -4.01
N ARG A 42 -21.59 -20.55 -3.19
CA ARG A 42 -21.34 -20.41 -1.74
C ARG A 42 -21.44 -21.73 -1.01
N GLN A 43 -22.48 -22.50 -1.26
CA GLN A 43 -22.68 -23.80 -0.62
C GLN A 43 -21.54 -24.76 -0.99
N TYR A 44 -21.10 -24.76 -2.25
CA TYR A 44 -19.97 -25.58 -2.69
C TYR A 44 -18.65 -25.18 -2.04
N LEU A 45 -18.37 -23.90 -1.90
CA LEU A 45 -17.18 -23.40 -1.20
C LEU A 45 -17.22 -23.76 0.30
N GLN A 46 -18.37 -23.68 0.94
CA GLN A 46 -18.55 -24.12 2.33
C GLN A 46 -18.30 -25.63 2.49
N GLN A 47 -18.73 -26.43 1.53
CA GLN A 47 -18.50 -27.88 1.54
C GLN A 47 -17.03 -28.23 1.32
N LEU A 48 -16.32 -27.53 0.40
CA LEU A 48 -14.89 -27.68 0.18
C LEU A 48 -14.06 -27.31 1.42
N LEU A 49 -14.48 -26.27 2.14
CA LEU A 49 -13.85 -25.85 3.40
C LEU A 49 -14.06 -26.88 4.51
N ALA A 50 -15.24 -27.51 4.55
CA ALA A 50 -15.54 -28.57 5.53
C ALA A 50 -14.78 -29.87 5.25
N ASP A 51 -14.49 -30.17 3.97
CA ASP A 51 -13.81 -31.40 3.52
C ASP A 51 -12.26 -31.23 3.51
N THR A 52 -11.73 -30.03 3.70
CA THR A 52 -10.27 -29.82 3.75
C THR A 52 -9.73 -30.30 5.09
N PRO A 53 -8.85 -31.31 5.15
CA PRO A 53 -8.31 -31.80 6.42
C PRO A 53 -7.55 -30.64 7.10
N ALA A 54 -7.95 -30.34 8.33
CA ALA A 54 -7.30 -29.35 9.18
C ALA A 54 -5.82 -29.73 9.34
N GLY A 55 -4.92 -29.05 8.64
CA GLY A 55 -3.54 -28.98 9.06
C GLY A 55 -3.49 -28.33 10.44
N GLU A 56 -2.43 -28.58 11.22
CA GLU A 56 -2.25 -28.19 12.62
C GLU A 56 -2.39 -26.68 12.94
N GLU A 57 -3.05 -25.89 12.10
CA GLU A 57 -3.34 -24.47 12.33
C GLU A 57 -4.79 -24.30 12.80
N ASP A 58 -4.91 -23.62 13.94
CA ASP A 58 -6.17 -23.33 14.65
C ASP A 58 -7.24 -22.73 13.72
N PRO A 59 -8.39 -23.45 13.50
CA PRO A 59 -9.48 -22.96 12.65
C PRO A 59 -10.05 -21.60 13.11
N ALA A 60 -9.96 -21.28 14.39
CA ALA A 60 -10.45 -20.01 14.95
C ALA A 60 -9.72 -18.78 14.38
N ARG A 61 -8.56 -18.95 13.79
CA ARG A 61 -7.76 -17.86 13.19
C ARG A 61 -8.32 -17.42 11.84
N TRP A 62 -8.97 -18.32 11.11
CA TRP A 62 -9.46 -18.05 9.74
C TRP A 62 -10.94 -17.69 9.70
N GLU A 63 -11.70 -18.03 10.72
CA GLU A 63 -13.14 -17.76 10.81
C GLU A 63 -13.51 -16.28 10.59
N PRO A 64 -12.82 -15.27 11.20
CA PRO A 64 -13.13 -13.87 10.98
C PRO A 64 -12.84 -13.41 9.54
N ILE A 65 -11.81 -13.97 8.91
CA ILE A 65 -11.43 -13.65 7.52
C ILE A 65 -12.45 -14.25 6.57
N LEU A 66 -12.87 -15.47 6.82
CA LEU A 66 -13.90 -16.16 6.05
C LEU A 66 -15.25 -15.44 6.13
N GLN A 67 -15.65 -14.99 7.31
CA GLN A 67 -16.87 -14.22 7.53
C GLN A 67 -16.85 -12.88 6.78
N SER A 68 -15.71 -12.22 6.70
CA SER A 68 -15.57 -10.97 5.94
C SER A 68 -15.66 -11.16 4.42
N ILE A 69 -15.28 -12.33 3.92
CA ILE A 69 -15.35 -12.68 2.49
C ILE A 69 -16.75 -13.16 2.09
N LEU A 70 -17.39 -13.94 2.97
CA LEU A 70 -18.70 -14.55 2.69
C LEU A 70 -19.90 -13.62 2.93
N HIS A 71 -19.73 -12.55 3.70
CA HIS A 71 -20.76 -11.54 3.95
C HIS A 71 -20.35 -10.18 3.40
N PRO A 72 -20.67 -9.82 2.14
CA PRO A 72 -20.51 -8.45 1.67
C PRO A 72 -21.33 -7.54 2.57
N VAL A 73 -20.67 -6.51 3.09
CA VAL A 73 -21.23 -5.50 4.00
C VAL A 73 -22.56 -4.99 3.44
N ARG A 74 -23.66 -5.45 4.02
CA ARG A 74 -24.94 -4.78 3.90
C ARG A 74 -24.80 -3.42 4.58
N THR A 75 -25.12 -2.38 3.87
CA THR A 75 -25.29 -0.98 4.30
C THR A 75 -25.59 -0.89 5.80
N LEU A 76 -24.75 -0.16 6.50
CA LEU A 76 -24.91 0.21 7.90
C LEU A 76 -26.23 0.93 8.10
N GLU A 77 -27.23 0.27 8.67
CA GLU A 77 -28.31 0.95 9.36
C GLU A 77 -27.80 1.48 10.71
N PRO A 78 -28.25 2.64 11.16
CA PRO A 78 -27.74 3.24 12.38
C PRO A 78 -28.13 2.43 13.60
N TYR A 79 -27.16 2.13 14.42
CA TYR A 79 -27.26 1.50 15.73
C TYR A 79 -28.19 2.29 16.64
N ALA A 80 -29.43 1.83 16.85
CA ALA A 80 -30.31 2.27 17.91
C ALA A 80 -29.99 1.44 19.15
N GLY A 81 -29.49 2.15 20.15
CA GLY A 81 -28.99 1.60 21.39
C GLY A 81 -30.01 0.83 22.19
N ALA A 82 -29.48 -0.11 22.87
CA ALA A 82 -30.07 -1.09 23.72
C ALA A 82 -30.66 -0.55 25.01
N SER A 83 -31.40 -1.43 25.55
CA SER A 83 -31.77 -1.74 26.93
C SER A 83 -33.13 -1.28 27.35
N GLU A 84 -33.97 -2.26 27.56
CA GLU A 84 -34.72 -2.30 28.81
C GLU A 84 -35.08 -3.73 29.16
N SER A 85 -34.72 -4.05 30.37
CA SER A 85 -34.96 -5.27 31.06
C SER A 85 -36.46 -5.43 31.39
N GLN A 86 -36.95 -6.60 31.16
CA GLN A 86 -38.23 -7.07 31.58
C GLN A 86 -38.31 -7.19 33.12
N ALA A 87 -39.38 -6.66 33.70
CA ALA A 87 -39.90 -7.14 34.94
C ALA A 87 -41.42 -7.25 34.84
N SER A 88 -41.87 -8.47 34.78
CA SER A 88 -43.29 -8.88 34.91
C SER A 88 -43.74 -8.77 36.37
N VAL A 89 -44.91 -8.19 36.61
CA VAL A 89 -45.77 -8.63 37.74
C VAL A 89 -47.23 -8.58 37.30
N ALA A 90 -47.86 -9.71 37.39
CA ALA A 90 -49.29 -9.91 37.25
C ALA A 90 -50.03 -9.46 38.51
N GLY A 91 -51.24 -9.03 38.36
CA GLY A 91 -52.13 -8.80 39.53
C GLY A 91 -53.53 -8.36 39.15
N ASN A 92 -54.39 -9.33 39.13
CA ASN A 92 -55.83 -9.51 39.01
C ASN A 92 -56.74 -8.45 39.64
N ALA A 93 -57.83 -8.21 38.92
CA ALA A 93 -59.25 -8.25 39.33
C ALA A 93 -59.81 -7.15 40.29
N SER A 94 -60.81 -6.48 39.90
CA SER A 94 -62.22 -6.82 40.28
C SER A 94 -63.16 -5.69 39.89
N ALA A 95 -64.28 -6.10 39.39
CA ALA A 95 -65.43 -5.27 39.04
C ALA A 95 -66.13 -4.76 40.30
N GLY A 96 -66.72 -3.57 40.22
CA GLY A 96 -67.64 -3.05 41.23
C GLY A 96 -68.54 -1.99 40.63
N ASN A 97 -69.75 -2.42 40.33
CA ASN A 97 -70.90 -1.63 39.85
C ASN A 97 -71.50 -0.88 41.05
N ALA A 98 -71.91 0.39 40.88
CA ALA A 98 -73.02 1.03 41.59
C ALA A 98 -73.29 2.43 41.02
N SER A 99 -74.34 2.55 40.30
CA SER A 99 -75.65 3.14 40.52
C SER A 99 -75.69 4.65 40.87
N ALA A 100 -76.27 5.34 39.96
CA ALA A 100 -77.16 6.47 39.93
C ALA A 100 -77.30 7.38 41.17
N GLY A 101 -77.21 8.66 40.95
CA GLY A 101 -77.64 9.74 41.84
C GLY A 101 -77.73 11.06 41.08
N ASN A 102 -78.90 11.34 40.56
CA ASN A 102 -79.28 12.59 39.95
C ASN A 102 -79.41 13.67 41.01
N ALA A 103 -78.67 14.73 40.96
CA ALA A 103 -78.99 15.98 41.69
C ALA A 103 -78.55 17.21 40.85
N SER A 104 -79.50 17.85 40.24
CA SER A 104 -79.38 19.15 39.58
C SER A 104 -79.21 20.23 40.65
N VAL A 105 -78.07 20.90 40.63
CA VAL A 105 -77.88 22.19 41.31
C VAL A 105 -77.39 23.20 40.33
N THR A 106 -78.29 24.15 40.00
CA THR A 106 -78.01 25.39 39.30
C THR A 106 -77.26 26.30 40.23
N GLY A 107 -75.98 26.48 40.05
CA GLY A 107 -75.12 27.45 40.73
C GLY A 107 -74.35 28.31 39.72
N SER A 108 -74.60 29.61 39.76
CA SER A 108 -73.91 30.59 38.94
C SER A 108 -72.38 30.55 39.19
N PRO A 109 -71.55 30.65 38.13
CA PRO A 109 -70.10 30.54 38.29
C PRO A 109 -69.53 31.80 38.98
N SER A 110 -68.94 31.55 40.14
CA SER A 110 -68.15 32.56 40.87
C SER A 110 -66.96 33.11 40.08
N PRO A 111 -66.55 34.38 40.21
CA PRO A 111 -65.45 34.99 39.43
C PRO A 111 -64.08 34.28 39.62
N VAL A 112 -63.92 33.57 40.71
CA VAL A 112 -62.69 32.78 41.00
C VAL A 112 -62.52 31.62 40.02
N ARG A 113 -63.61 31.01 39.54
CA ARG A 113 -63.57 29.89 38.61
C ARG A 113 -63.11 30.32 37.19
N ARG A 114 -63.33 31.57 36.81
CA ARG A 114 -62.83 32.14 35.53
C ARG A 114 -61.34 32.45 35.64
N TRP A 115 -60.84 32.89 36.78
CA TRP A 115 -59.43 33.18 37.00
C TRP A 115 -58.60 31.91 37.04
N VAL A 116 -59.06 30.86 37.72
CA VAL A 116 -58.40 29.54 37.76
C VAL A 116 -58.35 28.89 36.33
N ARG A 117 -59.41 28.99 35.54
CA ARG A 117 -59.37 28.49 34.15
C ARG A 117 -58.38 29.26 33.29
N ARG A 118 -58.25 30.59 33.45
CA ARG A 118 -57.24 31.38 32.73
C ARG A 118 -55.82 31.03 33.18
N ALA A 119 -55.61 30.80 34.46
CA ALA A 119 -54.32 30.35 34.99
C ALA A 119 -53.94 28.95 34.50
N MET A 120 -54.88 28.01 34.43
CA MET A 120 -54.66 26.66 33.89
C MET A 120 -54.35 26.68 32.39
N THR A 121 -55.02 27.54 31.60
CA THR A 121 -54.71 27.69 30.17
C THR A 121 -53.33 28.30 29.94
N ALA A 122 -52.95 29.31 30.75
CA ALA A 122 -51.61 29.90 30.69
C ALA A 122 -50.51 28.87 31.07
N ALA A 123 -50.73 28.07 32.09
CA ALA A 123 -49.80 27.02 32.48
C ALA A 123 -49.67 25.92 31.39
N ALA A 124 -50.78 25.53 30.75
CA ALA A 124 -50.76 24.56 29.64
C ALA A 124 -49.99 25.11 28.42
N VAL A 125 -50.14 26.40 28.07
CA VAL A 125 -49.37 27.02 26.99
C VAL A 125 -47.89 27.09 27.31
N VAL A 126 -47.49 27.41 28.56
CA VAL A 126 -46.08 27.42 28.98
C VAL A 126 -45.48 26.01 28.91
N LEU A 127 -46.20 24.99 29.36
CA LEU A 127 -45.74 23.60 29.26
C LEU A 127 -45.61 23.17 27.82
N LEU A 128 -46.51 23.57 26.93
CA LEU A 128 -46.45 23.28 25.50
C LEU A 128 -45.28 23.98 24.83
N LEU A 129 -44.99 25.26 25.17
CA LEU A 129 -43.83 25.99 24.68
C LEU A 129 -42.50 25.37 25.20
N VAL A 130 -42.48 24.98 26.49
CA VAL A 130 -41.30 24.26 27.04
C VAL A 130 -41.12 22.90 26.37
N GLY A 131 -42.19 22.18 26.11
CA GLY A 131 -42.16 20.92 25.39
C GLY A 131 -41.67 21.10 23.93
N LEU A 132 -42.18 22.09 23.21
CA LEU A 132 -41.72 22.48 21.87
C LEU A 132 -40.27 22.91 21.86
N PHE A 133 -39.85 23.72 22.86
CA PHE A 133 -38.45 24.16 23.01
C PHE A 133 -37.51 22.97 23.29
N ARG A 134 -37.93 22.04 24.15
CA ARG A 134 -37.18 20.80 24.39
C ARG A 134 -37.10 19.97 23.14
N LEU A 135 -38.23 19.77 22.45
CA LEU A 135 -38.28 19.06 21.15
C LEU A 135 -37.37 19.74 20.11
N TRP A 136 -37.46 21.06 19.96
CA TRP A 136 -36.62 21.83 19.04
C TRP A 136 -35.13 21.71 19.39
N ARG A 137 -34.79 21.65 20.69
CA ARG A 137 -33.41 21.46 21.16
C ARG A 137 -32.90 20.04 20.89
N THR A 138 -33.78 19.02 20.99
CA THR A 138 -33.42 17.62 20.66
C THR A 138 -33.38 17.37 19.15
N TYR A 139 -34.14 18.14 18.38
CA TYR A 139 -34.10 18.08 16.91
C TYR A 139 -33.11 19.08 16.26
N ARG A 140 -32.37 19.87 17.05
CA ARG A 140 -31.16 20.45 16.50
C ARG A 140 -30.19 19.30 16.22
N VAL A 141 -30.33 18.72 15.06
CA VAL A 141 -29.29 17.92 14.44
C VAL A 141 -28.09 18.85 14.36
N GLU A 142 -27.10 18.64 15.22
CA GLU A 142 -25.78 19.19 14.96
C GLU A 142 -25.45 18.72 13.56
N SER A 143 -25.40 19.64 12.63
CA SER A 143 -24.86 19.37 11.31
C SER A 143 -23.43 18.90 11.56
N VAL A 144 -23.23 17.60 11.63
CA VAL A 144 -21.90 17.03 11.60
C VAL A 144 -21.32 17.54 10.29
N VAL A 145 -20.48 18.55 10.40
CA VAL A 145 -19.67 19.02 9.29
C VAL A 145 -18.85 17.78 8.91
N GLN A 146 -19.29 17.06 7.90
CA GLN A 146 -18.51 15.98 7.30
C GLN A 146 -17.28 16.68 6.72
N VAL A 147 -16.21 16.72 7.51
CA VAL A 147 -14.90 17.07 6.98
C VAL A 147 -14.64 16.04 5.87
N PRO A 148 -14.44 16.49 4.62
CA PRO A 148 -14.18 15.55 3.54
C PRO A 148 -12.97 14.71 3.93
N VAL A 149 -13.16 13.40 4.02
CA VAL A 149 -12.06 12.47 4.28
C VAL A 149 -11.17 12.50 3.04
N VAL A 150 -9.98 13.06 3.18
CA VAL A 150 -8.97 13.03 2.12
C VAL A 150 -8.52 11.60 1.94
N VAL A 151 -8.95 10.94 0.86
CA VAL A 151 -8.54 9.58 0.52
C VAL A 151 -7.31 9.66 -0.39
N VAL A 152 -6.17 9.13 0.08
CA VAL A 152 -4.93 9.08 -0.68
C VAL A 152 -4.80 7.71 -1.33
N ALA A 153 -4.82 7.71 -2.68
CA ALA A 153 -4.69 6.50 -3.48
C ALA A 153 -3.27 5.91 -3.42
N PRO A 154 -3.11 4.60 -3.61
CA PRO A 154 -1.80 3.97 -3.70
C PRO A 154 -1.02 4.44 -4.93
N GLY A 155 0.28 4.20 -4.90
CA GLY A 155 1.16 4.38 -6.05
C GLY A 155 0.83 3.42 -7.20
N GLY A 156 1.54 3.58 -8.32
CA GLY A 156 1.32 2.77 -9.52
C GLY A 156 2.52 2.75 -10.45
N ASN A 157 2.36 2.21 -11.66
CA ASN A 157 3.41 2.17 -12.66
C ASN A 157 3.59 3.54 -13.30
N ARG A 158 4.51 4.35 -12.75
CA ARG A 158 4.82 5.71 -13.21
C ARG A 158 6.32 5.90 -13.30
N ALA A 159 6.78 6.37 -14.46
CA ALA A 159 8.20 6.69 -14.66
C ALA A 159 8.39 7.73 -15.77
N VAL A 160 9.54 8.39 -15.74
CA VAL A 160 10.01 9.31 -16.77
C VAL A 160 11.32 8.76 -17.33
N LEU A 161 11.36 8.52 -18.63
CA LEU A 161 12.58 8.19 -19.35
C LEU A 161 13.21 9.47 -19.88
N THR A 162 14.44 9.75 -19.49
CA THR A 162 15.26 10.81 -20.04
C THR A 162 16.27 10.19 -21.00
N LEU A 163 16.19 10.53 -22.29
CA LEU A 163 17.10 10.08 -23.33
C LEU A 163 18.43 10.80 -23.26
N ALA A 164 19.48 10.26 -23.88
CA ALA A 164 20.81 10.84 -23.93
C ALA A 164 20.85 12.30 -24.44
N GLY A 165 19.90 12.69 -25.29
CA GLY A 165 19.72 14.07 -25.76
C GLY A 165 18.96 14.98 -24.78
N GLY A 166 18.60 14.52 -23.59
CA GLY A 166 17.84 15.29 -22.61
C GLY A 166 16.31 15.31 -22.82
N GLN A 167 15.81 14.71 -23.90
CA GLN A 167 14.39 14.57 -24.14
C GLN A 167 13.77 13.68 -23.05
N LYS A 168 12.63 14.11 -22.49
CA LYS A 168 11.87 13.37 -21.46
C LYS A 168 10.60 12.77 -22.04
N ILE A 169 10.37 11.51 -21.74
CA ILE A 169 9.17 10.74 -22.12
C ILE A 169 8.48 10.28 -20.85
N ILE A 170 7.23 10.68 -20.65
CA ILE A 170 6.41 10.25 -19.53
C ILE A 170 5.79 8.90 -19.89
N LEU A 171 6.21 7.84 -19.19
CA LEU A 171 5.88 6.47 -19.56
C LEU A 171 4.46 6.02 -19.18
N ASP A 172 3.85 6.61 -18.15
CA ASP A 172 2.49 6.31 -17.73
C ASP A 172 1.45 6.70 -18.79
N SER A 173 1.67 7.80 -19.51
CA SER A 173 0.79 8.28 -20.58
C SER A 173 1.23 7.87 -22.00
N ALA A 174 2.44 7.35 -22.17
CA ALA A 174 2.93 6.91 -23.48
C ALA A 174 2.20 5.65 -23.96
N ALA A 175 1.86 5.61 -25.25
CA ALA A 175 1.32 4.40 -25.87
C ALA A 175 2.37 3.26 -25.91
N ALA A 176 1.91 2.00 -25.97
CA ALA A 176 2.79 0.88 -26.25
C ALA A 176 3.37 0.99 -27.68
N GLY A 177 4.61 0.56 -27.86
CA GLY A 177 5.35 0.61 -29.12
C GLY A 177 6.66 1.35 -29.00
N ILE A 178 7.27 1.71 -30.15
CA ILE A 178 8.55 2.39 -30.21
C ILE A 178 8.38 3.84 -29.70
N LEU A 179 9.13 4.17 -28.65
CA LEU A 179 9.13 5.48 -28.02
C LEU A 179 10.23 6.40 -28.59
N ALA A 180 11.37 5.82 -28.94
CA ALA A 180 12.52 6.53 -29.48
C ALA A 180 13.46 5.59 -30.25
N GLU A 181 14.21 6.18 -31.18
CA GLU A 181 15.32 5.54 -31.88
C GLU A 181 16.62 6.25 -31.52
N GLN A 182 17.61 5.52 -31.04
CA GLN A 182 18.90 6.05 -30.64
C GLN A 182 20.03 5.24 -31.29
N GLY A 183 20.56 5.75 -32.40
CA GLY A 183 21.51 5.03 -33.22
C GLY A 183 20.88 3.77 -33.83
N ASN A 184 21.37 2.59 -33.45
CA ASN A 184 20.84 1.28 -33.90
C ASN A 184 20.03 0.57 -32.79
N THR A 185 19.46 1.33 -31.85
CA THR A 185 18.68 0.78 -30.73
C THR A 185 17.29 1.41 -30.70
N HIS A 186 16.26 0.58 -30.70
CA HIS A 186 14.88 0.99 -30.48
C HIS A 186 14.55 0.90 -28.99
N VAL A 187 14.03 2.00 -28.46
CA VAL A 187 13.48 2.06 -27.11
C VAL A 187 11.99 1.87 -27.22
N GLN A 188 11.45 0.79 -26.66
CA GLN A 188 10.03 0.50 -26.78
C GLN A 188 9.35 0.25 -25.43
N LYS A 189 8.07 0.64 -25.35
CA LYS A 189 7.17 0.28 -24.27
C LYS A 189 6.34 -0.94 -24.69
N LEU A 190 6.47 -2.02 -23.91
CA LEU A 190 5.71 -3.24 -24.11
C LEU A 190 4.25 -3.08 -23.69
N GLY A 191 3.35 -3.95 -24.16
CA GLY A 191 1.92 -3.91 -23.87
C GLY A 191 1.56 -4.03 -22.39
N ASP A 192 2.44 -4.66 -21.60
CA ASP A 192 2.33 -4.77 -20.13
C ASP A 192 2.93 -3.57 -19.35
N GLY A 193 3.30 -2.51 -20.08
CA GLY A 193 3.82 -1.27 -19.50
C GLY A 193 5.30 -1.28 -19.17
N LYS A 194 6.04 -2.32 -19.52
CA LYS A 194 7.49 -2.42 -19.30
C LYS A 194 8.28 -1.72 -20.40
N LEU A 195 9.46 -1.23 -20.05
CA LEU A 195 10.40 -0.63 -21.00
C LEU A 195 11.42 -1.70 -21.44
N ALA A 196 11.69 -1.76 -22.75
CA ALA A 196 12.68 -2.67 -23.33
C ALA A 196 13.52 -1.98 -24.39
N TYR A 197 14.70 -2.56 -24.65
CA TYR A 197 15.65 -2.12 -25.68
C TYR A 197 15.82 -3.24 -26.70
N GLU A 198 15.63 -2.93 -27.98
CA GLU A 198 15.84 -3.86 -29.07
C GLU A 198 16.87 -3.30 -30.06
N ALA A 199 17.76 -4.16 -30.55
CA ALA A 199 18.65 -3.79 -31.63
C ALA A 199 17.83 -3.60 -32.92
N GLY A 200 17.97 -2.46 -33.57
CA GLY A 200 17.32 -2.19 -34.85
C GLY A 200 17.85 -3.07 -35.94
N ASP A 201 17.01 -3.42 -36.93
CA ASP A 201 17.30 -4.35 -38.07
C ASP A 201 18.41 -3.86 -39.03
N GLY A 202 19.09 -2.77 -38.72
CA GLY A 202 20.14 -2.14 -39.54
C GLY A 202 21.50 -2.84 -39.57
N ALA A 203 21.68 -3.99 -38.89
CA ALA A 203 23.00 -4.63 -38.73
C ALA A 203 23.29 -5.75 -39.76
N GLY A 204 22.80 -5.61 -41.00
CA GLY A 204 23.26 -6.42 -42.16
C GLY A 204 24.45 -5.85 -42.93
N GLY A 205 25.18 -4.87 -42.36
CA GLY A 205 26.31 -4.19 -43.03
C GLY A 205 27.63 -4.94 -42.86
N ARG A 206 27.99 -5.78 -43.81
CA ARG A 206 29.35 -6.29 -44.05
C ARG A 206 30.40 -5.17 -44.02
N GLY A 207 31.42 -5.38 -43.19
CA GLY A 207 32.81 -5.00 -43.47
C GLY A 207 33.07 -3.60 -44.06
N GLY A 208 33.26 -2.63 -43.18
CA GLY A 208 33.94 -1.38 -43.50
C GLY A 208 34.91 -1.05 -42.39
N GLY A 209 36.16 -1.49 -42.50
CA GLY A 209 37.27 -1.10 -41.62
C GLY A 209 37.50 0.41 -41.70
N GLY A 210 36.91 1.13 -40.80
CA GLY A 210 37.17 2.53 -40.59
C GLY A 210 37.33 2.77 -39.08
N THR A 211 38.55 2.98 -38.64
CA THR A 211 38.91 3.54 -37.31
C THR A 211 38.34 4.94 -37.17
N LYS A 212 37.02 5.05 -36.96
CA LYS A 212 36.39 6.26 -36.42
C LYS A 212 36.35 6.10 -34.90
N GLY A 213 36.99 7.06 -34.22
CA GLY A 213 37.08 7.11 -32.78
C GLY A 213 35.76 6.69 -32.12
N ALA A 214 35.84 5.84 -31.12
CA ALA A 214 34.68 5.36 -30.40
C ALA A 214 33.87 6.54 -29.92
N ALA A 215 32.67 6.74 -30.50
CA ALA A 215 31.75 7.76 -30.01
C ALA A 215 31.48 7.45 -28.54
N ALA A 216 31.44 8.48 -27.71
CA ALA A 216 31.12 8.31 -26.29
C ALA A 216 29.77 7.58 -26.16
N PRO A 217 29.66 6.62 -25.25
CA PRO A 217 28.43 5.89 -25.06
C PRO A 217 27.29 6.84 -24.69
N LEU A 218 26.13 6.64 -25.31
CA LEU A 218 24.90 7.36 -24.98
C LEU A 218 24.25 6.73 -23.76
N TYR A 219 23.86 7.57 -22.80
CA TYR A 219 23.21 7.11 -21.57
C TYR A 219 21.76 7.58 -21.50
N ASN A 220 20.87 6.72 -21.05
CA ASN A 220 19.51 7.04 -20.69
C ASN A 220 19.34 6.95 -19.17
N THR A 221 18.40 7.72 -18.63
CA THR A 221 18.04 7.67 -17.23
C THR A 221 16.55 7.39 -17.11
N LEU A 222 16.19 6.32 -16.39
CA LEU A 222 14.82 6.03 -15.99
C LEU A 222 14.63 6.47 -14.54
N THR A 223 13.60 7.29 -14.29
CA THR A 223 13.30 7.83 -12.96
C THR A 223 11.85 7.52 -12.59
N THR A 224 11.63 6.93 -11.43
CA THR A 224 10.31 6.77 -10.81
C THR A 224 10.08 7.91 -9.82
N PRO A 225 8.99 8.67 -9.93
CA PRO A 225 8.63 9.67 -8.92
C PRO A 225 8.17 9.00 -7.63
N ARG A 226 7.95 9.77 -6.59
CA ARG A 226 7.18 9.31 -5.43
C ARG A 226 5.79 8.85 -5.92
N GLY A 227 5.29 7.76 -5.39
CA GLY A 227 4.08 7.10 -5.86
C GLY A 227 4.25 6.34 -7.18
N GLY A 228 5.50 6.16 -7.68
CA GLY A 228 5.80 5.44 -8.90
C GLY A 228 6.64 4.20 -8.65
N GLN A 229 6.44 3.17 -9.43
CA GLN A 229 7.36 2.03 -9.61
C GLN A 229 7.41 1.67 -11.08
N TYR A 230 8.47 1.01 -11.54
CA TYR A 230 8.57 0.65 -12.95
C TYR A 230 9.50 -0.52 -13.20
N GLN A 231 9.23 -1.29 -14.26
CA GLN A 231 10.08 -2.38 -14.71
C GLN A 231 10.77 -2.02 -16.03
N LEU A 232 12.07 -2.31 -16.09
CA LEU A 232 12.94 -2.07 -17.23
C LEU A 232 13.68 -3.35 -17.59
N THR A 233 13.79 -3.64 -18.89
CA THR A 233 14.76 -4.63 -19.42
C THR A 233 15.88 -3.86 -20.08
N LEU A 234 17.10 -4.01 -19.58
CA LEU A 234 18.32 -3.40 -20.11
C LEU A 234 18.73 -4.03 -21.45
N PRO A 235 19.65 -3.40 -22.23
CA PRO A 235 20.09 -3.91 -23.52
C PRO A 235 20.76 -5.29 -23.50
N ASP A 236 21.27 -5.74 -22.35
CA ASP A 236 21.85 -7.08 -22.14
C ASP A 236 20.83 -8.14 -21.70
N GLY A 237 19.54 -7.78 -21.61
CA GLY A 237 18.46 -8.62 -21.12
C GLY A 237 18.30 -8.65 -19.60
N THR A 238 19.15 -7.94 -18.84
CA THR A 238 19.01 -7.78 -17.39
C THR A 238 17.69 -7.07 -17.08
N LYS A 239 16.92 -7.63 -16.15
CA LYS A 239 15.67 -7.02 -15.70
C LYS A 239 15.88 -6.24 -14.42
N VAL A 240 15.31 -5.04 -14.37
CA VAL A 240 15.40 -4.13 -13.24
C VAL A 240 14.01 -3.63 -12.86
N TRP A 241 13.68 -3.71 -11.58
CA TRP A 241 12.51 -3.04 -11.01
C TRP A 241 12.98 -1.86 -10.19
N LEU A 242 12.40 -0.71 -10.41
CA LEU A 242 12.64 0.50 -9.61
C LEU A 242 11.47 0.73 -8.67
N ASN A 243 11.74 0.90 -7.38
CA ASN A 243 10.76 1.32 -6.39
C ASN A 243 10.47 2.84 -6.49
N ALA A 244 9.59 3.36 -5.66
CA ALA A 244 9.23 4.77 -5.65
C ALA A 244 10.43 5.67 -5.29
N ALA A 245 10.50 6.86 -5.94
CA ALA A 245 11.58 7.82 -5.76
C ALA A 245 12.98 7.26 -6.07
N SER A 246 13.11 6.48 -7.14
CA SER A 246 14.36 5.84 -7.56
C SER A 246 14.75 6.23 -8.99
N SER A 247 16.02 6.08 -9.32
CA SER A 247 16.51 6.29 -10.68
C SER A 247 17.61 5.30 -11.04
N ILE A 248 17.72 4.99 -12.34
CA ILE A 248 18.82 4.22 -12.91
C ILE A 248 19.32 4.89 -14.19
N THR A 249 20.64 5.05 -14.31
CA THR A 249 21.33 5.56 -15.50
C THR A 249 22.14 4.43 -16.10
N TYR A 250 21.97 4.18 -17.37
CA TYR A 250 22.55 3.05 -18.10
C TYR A 250 22.83 3.42 -19.56
N PRO A 251 23.84 2.79 -20.20
CA PRO A 251 24.11 3.01 -21.61
C PRO A 251 23.05 2.32 -22.49
N ILE A 252 22.78 2.89 -23.67
CA ILE A 252 21.86 2.29 -24.65
C ILE A 252 22.37 0.96 -25.24
N ALA A 253 23.68 0.68 -25.10
CA ALA A 253 24.33 -0.58 -25.43
C ALA A 253 25.59 -0.75 -24.56
N PHE A 254 25.81 -1.96 -24.05
CA PHE A 254 27.04 -2.31 -23.33
C PHE A 254 28.13 -2.72 -24.34
N THR A 255 29.08 -1.84 -24.62
CA THR A 255 30.13 -2.03 -25.64
C THR A 255 31.54 -2.24 -25.05
N GLY A 256 31.66 -2.19 -23.71
CA GLY A 256 32.94 -2.34 -22.99
C GLY A 256 33.17 -3.75 -22.45
N ASN A 257 34.24 -3.90 -21.67
CA ASN A 257 34.57 -5.14 -20.96
C ASN A 257 33.74 -5.34 -19.68
N SER A 258 32.87 -4.40 -19.34
CA SER A 258 31.96 -4.47 -18.20
C SER A 258 30.63 -3.81 -18.54
N ARG A 259 29.57 -4.24 -17.86
CA ARG A 259 28.23 -3.68 -17.95
C ARG A 259 27.99 -2.82 -16.69
N SER A 260 28.09 -1.52 -16.81
CA SER A 260 28.00 -0.62 -15.66
C SER A 260 26.75 0.23 -15.72
N VAL A 261 26.05 0.31 -14.57
CA VAL A 261 24.89 1.18 -14.34
C VAL A 261 25.08 1.97 -13.05
N GLU A 262 24.41 3.11 -12.94
CA GLU A 262 24.37 3.92 -11.73
C GLU A 262 22.93 4.10 -11.27
N MET A 263 22.69 4.01 -9.96
CA MET A 263 21.33 4.13 -9.40
C MET A 263 21.27 4.98 -8.14
N THR A 264 20.07 5.48 -7.87
CA THR A 264 19.69 6.07 -6.59
C THR A 264 18.35 5.47 -6.16
N GLY A 265 18.07 5.48 -4.84
CA GLY A 265 16.83 4.90 -4.31
C GLY A 265 16.90 3.40 -4.16
N GLU A 266 15.88 2.66 -4.55
CA GLU A 266 15.80 1.21 -4.39
C GLU A 266 15.48 0.52 -5.70
N ALA A 267 16.25 -0.53 -6.00
CA ALA A 267 16.07 -1.36 -7.18
C ALA A 267 16.34 -2.84 -6.89
N TYR A 268 15.58 -3.69 -7.56
CA TYR A 268 15.82 -5.13 -7.63
C TYR A 268 16.31 -5.51 -9.02
N PHE A 269 17.32 -6.37 -9.07
CA PHE A 269 17.99 -6.80 -10.28
C PHE A 269 17.86 -8.31 -10.48
N GLU A 270 17.55 -8.72 -11.71
CA GLU A 270 17.74 -10.07 -12.24
C GLU A 270 18.78 -9.97 -13.37
N VAL A 271 20.04 -10.18 -13.02
CA VAL A 271 21.14 -9.94 -13.94
C VAL A 271 21.34 -11.13 -14.89
N THR A 272 21.42 -10.82 -16.19
CA THR A 272 21.77 -11.83 -17.21
C THR A 272 23.20 -12.32 -16.99
N HIS A 273 23.37 -13.65 -16.91
CA HIS A 273 24.66 -14.27 -16.66
C HIS A 273 25.63 -14.07 -17.81
N ASP A 274 26.75 -13.36 -17.56
CA ASP A 274 27.87 -13.22 -18.50
C ASP A 274 29.19 -13.06 -17.74
N LYS A 275 29.97 -14.16 -17.68
CA LYS A 275 31.28 -14.17 -17.00
C LYS A 275 32.34 -13.31 -17.68
N LYS A 276 32.18 -12.99 -18.97
CA LYS A 276 33.18 -12.23 -19.72
C LYS A 276 33.00 -10.72 -19.51
N HIS A 277 31.78 -10.28 -19.22
CA HIS A 277 31.44 -8.88 -19.02
C HIS A 277 30.68 -8.76 -17.70
N PRO A 278 31.39 -8.64 -16.56
CA PRO A 278 30.75 -8.49 -15.25
C PRO A 278 29.82 -7.30 -15.22
N PHE A 279 28.72 -7.44 -14.43
CA PHE A 279 27.74 -6.37 -14.26
C PHE A 279 28.12 -5.56 -13.00
N THR A 280 28.12 -4.25 -13.10
CA THR A 280 28.50 -3.35 -12.01
C THR A 280 27.39 -2.36 -11.73
N VAL A 281 26.90 -2.29 -10.48
CA VAL A 281 25.96 -1.28 -10.00
C VAL A 281 26.69 -0.32 -9.08
N LYS A 282 26.64 0.97 -9.40
CA LYS A 282 27.10 2.07 -8.53
C LYS A 282 25.89 2.67 -7.82
N ALA A 283 25.88 2.66 -6.49
CA ALA A 283 24.78 3.14 -5.68
C ALA A 283 25.28 3.76 -4.38
N GLY A 284 25.02 5.05 -4.17
CA GLY A 284 25.28 5.71 -2.90
C GLY A 284 26.72 5.61 -2.37
N GLY A 285 27.72 5.53 -3.24
CA GLY A 285 29.13 5.39 -2.87
C GLY A 285 29.61 3.94 -2.71
N GLN A 286 28.74 2.94 -2.84
CA GLN A 286 29.12 1.53 -2.95
C GLN A 286 29.21 1.08 -4.41
N THR A 287 30.06 0.09 -4.66
CA THR A 287 30.16 -0.61 -5.94
C THR A 287 29.79 -2.07 -5.72
N ILE A 288 28.81 -2.53 -6.51
CA ILE A 288 28.28 -3.88 -6.45
C ILE A 288 28.68 -4.56 -7.75
N GLU A 289 29.46 -5.65 -7.67
CA GLU A 289 29.94 -6.42 -8.81
C GLU A 289 29.26 -7.79 -8.86
N ASP A 290 28.75 -8.13 -10.03
CA ASP A 290 27.93 -9.30 -10.26
C ASP A 290 28.25 -9.98 -11.58
N ILE A 291 28.00 -11.28 -11.70
CA ILE A 291 28.19 -12.08 -12.90
C ILE A 291 26.93 -12.82 -13.35
N GLY A 292 25.82 -12.65 -12.64
CA GLY A 292 24.52 -13.29 -12.97
C GLY A 292 23.79 -13.74 -11.72
N THR A 293 23.10 -12.81 -11.04
CA THR A 293 22.48 -13.01 -9.71
C THR A 293 21.17 -12.26 -9.61
N HIS A 294 20.44 -12.56 -8.52
CA HIS A 294 19.24 -11.84 -8.09
C HIS A 294 19.52 -11.12 -6.78
N PHE A 295 19.42 -9.80 -6.75
CA PHE A 295 19.69 -9.00 -5.56
C PHE A 295 18.87 -7.71 -5.51
N ASN A 296 18.63 -7.22 -4.30
CA ASN A 296 17.98 -5.94 -4.03
C ASN A 296 18.99 -4.94 -3.47
N VAL A 297 18.94 -3.71 -3.93
CA VAL A 297 19.76 -2.59 -3.45
C VAL A 297 18.84 -1.50 -2.95
N ASN A 298 18.90 -1.20 -1.65
CA ASN A 298 18.26 -0.04 -1.03
C ASN A 298 19.34 1.00 -0.70
N ALA A 299 19.41 2.07 -1.50
CA ALA A 299 20.39 3.13 -1.40
C ALA A 299 19.72 4.52 -1.35
N TYR A 300 18.56 4.64 -0.68
CA TYR A 300 17.93 5.93 -0.43
C TYR A 300 18.80 6.80 0.47
N ALA A 301 18.93 8.07 0.13
CA ALA A 301 19.72 9.02 0.90
C ALA A 301 19.10 9.40 2.26
N ASP A 302 17.79 9.20 2.43
CA ASP A 302 17.03 9.43 3.65
C ASP A 302 16.95 8.19 4.58
N GLU A 303 17.55 7.05 4.16
CA GLU A 303 17.71 5.89 5.04
C GLU A 303 19.03 5.96 5.83
N PRO A 304 19.05 5.42 7.05
CA PRO A 304 20.23 5.50 7.93
C PRO A 304 21.43 4.70 7.40
N ALA A 305 21.19 3.74 6.53
CA ALA A 305 22.21 2.90 5.92
C ALA A 305 21.74 2.43 4.53
N GLN A 306 22.71 2.12 3.67
CA GLN A 306 22.44 1.45 2.42
C GLN A 306 22.52 -0.07 2.63
N VAL A 307 21.61 -0.80 2.01
CA VAL A 307 21.51 -2.25 2.20
C VAL A 307 21.46 -2.94 0.84
N THR A 308 22.37 -3.86 0.60
CA THR A 308 22.33 -4.79 -0.54
C THR A 308 22.04 -6.18 -0.04
N THR A 309 20.95 -6.80 -0.45
CA THR A 309 20.53 -8.16 -0.07
C THR A 309 20.63 -9.09 -1.27
N LEU A 310 21.35 -10.21 -1.10
CA LEU A 310 21.49 -11.22 -2.15
C LEU A 310 20.43 -12.31 -1.99
N LEU A 311 19.70 -12.59 -3.09
CA LEU A 311 18.69 -13.64 -3.15
C LEU A 311 19.25 -14.91 -3.76
N GLU A 312 19.96 -14.79 -4.91
CA GLU A 312 20.49 -15.93 -5.65
C GLU A 312 21.82 -15.58 -6.31
N GLY A 313 22.75 -16.55 -6.35
CA GLY A 313 24.07 -16.41 -6.97
C GLY A 313 25.16 -15.93 -6.01
N ALA A 314 26.02 -15.02 -6.45
CA ALA A 314 27.11 -14.44 -5.67
C ALA A 314 27.40 -13.00 -6.10
N VAL A 315 27.43 -12.06 -5.18
CA VAL A 315 27.65 -10.63 -5.41
C VAL A 315 28.77 -10.13 -4.49
N SER A 316 29.62 -9.26 -5.04
CA SER A 316 30.63 -8.53 -4.25
C SER A 316 30.17 -7.08 -4.03
N VAL A 317 30.05 -6.66 -2.77
CA VAL A 317 29.72 -5.29 -2.37
C VAL A 317 30.97 -4.60 -1.85
N SER A 318 31.57 -3.73 -2.66
CA SER A 318 32.80 -3.01 -2.35
C SER A 318 33.90 -3.95 -1.80
N GLY A 319 34.06 -5.13 -2.42
CA GLY A 319 35.04 -6.15 -2.06
C GLY A 319 34.58 -7.20 -1.03
N HIS A 320 33.36 -7.07 -0.48
CA HIS A 320 32.77 -8.06 0.44
C HIS A 320 31.82 -9.00 -0.29
N LEU A 321 32.18 -10.29 -0.34
CA LEU A 321 31.36 -11.31 -1.02
C LEU A 321 30.15 -11.66 -0.17
N LEU A 322 28.96 -11.62 -0.79
CA LEU A 322 27.70 -12.11 -0.22
C LEU A 322 27.34 -13.48 -0.75
N ARG A 323 26.71 -14.29 0.09
CA ARG A 323 26.03 -15.54 -0.22
C ARG A 323 24.53 -15.35 -0.20
N PRO A 324 23.75 -16.22 -0.89
CA PRO A 324 22.29 -16.15 -0.82
C PRO A 324 21.76 -16.09 0.61
N GLY A 325 20.86 -15.15 0.87
CA GLY A 325 20.32 -14.87 2.20
C GLY A 325 21.16 -13.90 3.05
N GLU A 326 22.35 -13.47 2.59
CA GLU A 326 23.14 -12.45 3.27
C GLU A 326 22.83 -11.04 2.76
N LYS A 327 23.06 -10.05 3.62
CA LYS A 327 22.99 -8.63 3.30
C LYS A 327 24.26 -7.90 3.71
N ALA A 328 24.70 -6.96 2.90
CA ALA A 328 25.70 -5.95 3.24
C ALA A 328 25.00 -4.67 3.67
N THR A 329 25.34 -4.17 4.85
CA THR A 329 24.89 -2.88 5.36
C THR A 329 26.06 -1.91 5.35
N VAL A 330 25.90 -0.79 4.62
CA VAL A 330 26.91 0.25 4.42
C VAL A 330 26.50 1.47 5.21
N ILE A 331 27.25 1.81 6.25
CA ILE A 331 26.97 2.91 7.17
C ILE A 331 27.87 4.10 6.82
N GLY A 332 27.30 5.31 6.73
CA GLY A 332 28.05 6.55 6.55
C GLY A 332 28.26 7.01 5.12
N ALA A 333 27.66 6.37 4.10
CA ALA A 333 27.90 6.67 2.69
C ALA A 333 27.13 7.92 2.15
N ALA A 334 26.06 8.39 2.77
CA ALA A 334 25.42 9.68 2.47
C ALA A 334 24.31 9.99 3.51
N GLY A 335 24.36 11.17 4.09
CA GLY A 335 23.24 11.71 4.89
C GLY A 335 23.56 12.11 6.33
N SER A 336 24.69 11.75 6.89
CA SER A 336 25.12 12.39 8.12
C SER A 336 25.66 13.79 7.78
N GLY A 337 24.91 14.84 8.08
CA GLY A 337 25.36 16.24 8.12
C GLY A 337 26.45 16.48 9.18
N ALA A 338 27.33 15.49 9.41
CA ALA A 338 28.54 15.64 10.18
C ALA A 338 29.55 16.38 9.32
N THR A 339 29.69 17.66 9.58
CA THR A 339 30.85 18.48 9.19
C THR A 339 32.11 17.65 9.45
N ALA A 340 32.75 17.20 8.36
CA ALA A 340 34.08 16.61 8.42
C ALA A 340 35.06 17.67 8.89
N THR A 341 35.28 17.73 10.20
CA THR A 341 36.43 18.42 10.79
C THR A 341 37.61 17.46 10.74
N GLY A 342 38.40 17.63 9.69
CA GLY A 342 39.82 17.34 9.59
C GLY A 342 40.30 15.95 9.98
N THR A 343 40.56 15.12 8.97
CA THR A 343 41.91 14.54 8.75
C THR A 343 41.89 13.70 7.47
N THR A 344 42.87 13.90 6.61
CA THR A 344 43.17 13.22 5.37
C THR A 344 43.22 11.70 5.56
N GLY A 345 42.18 11.02 5.06
CA GLY A 345 42.10 9.60 4.87
C GLY A 345 40.77 9.36 4.14
N ALA A 346 40.80 8.72 2.97
CA ALA A 346 39.59 8.24 2.30
C ALA A 346 38.78 7.46 3.37
N GLY A 347 37.64 8.02 3.82
CA GLY A 347 36.87 7.48 4.93
C GLY A 347 36.52 6.02 4.61
N ALA A 348 37.05 5.11 5.42
CA ALA A 348 36.69 3.71 5.32
C ALA A 348 35.18 3.61 5.56
N VAL A 349 34.45 3.22 4.53
CA VAL A 349 33.03 2.95 4.62
C VAL A 349 32.90 1.68 5.44
N ASP A 350 32.20 1.73 6.56
CA ASP A 350 31.97 0.54 7.40
C ASP A 350 30.92 -0.34 6.73
N ILE A 351 31.33 -1.57 6.35
CA ILE A 351 30.47 -2.55 5.67
C ILE A 351 30.31 -3.76 6.58
N GLN A 352 29.07 -4.01 6.99
CA GLN A 352 28.73 -5.16 7.83
C GLN A 352 27.96 -6.18 6.99
N VAL A 353 28.47 -7.42 6.92
CA VAL A 353 27.78 -8.55 6.29
C VAL A 353 27.09 -9.36 7.38
N THR A 354 25.75 -9.52 7.24
CA THR A 354 24.91 -10.26 8.18
C THR A 354 23.87 -11.08 7.44
N GLN A 355 23.18 -11.98 8.14
CA GLN A 355 22.00 -12.63 7.60
C GLN A 355 20.92 -11.57 7.31
N GLY A 356 20.31 -11.67 6.14
CA GLY A 356 19.19 -10.86 5.70
C GLY A 356 17.91 -11.68 5.64
N ASP A 357 16.81 -10.99 5.37
CA ASP A 357 15.54 -11.60 4.97
C ASP A 357 15.29 -11.26 3.50
N PRO A 358 15.50 -12.21 2.55
CA PRO A 358 15.26 -11.98 1.13
C PRO A 358 13.81 -11.61 0.82
N ASP A 359 12.84 -12.23 1.51
CA ASP A 359 11.41 -11.96 1.28
C ASP A 359 11.04 -10.54 1.71
N GLN A 360 11.61 -10.07 2.83
CA GLN A 360 11.46 -8.68 3.26
C GLN A 360 12.08 -7.72 2.24
N ALA A 361 13.27 -8.03 1.73
CA ALA A 361 13.99 -7.16 0.79
C ALA A 361 13.23 -6.95 -0.53
N VAL A 362 12.45 -7.95 -0.99
CA VAL A 362 11.70 -7.87 -2.26
C VAL A 362 10.19 -7.73 -2.08
N ALA A 363 9.69 -7.59 -0.86
CA ALA A 363 8.26 -7.46 -0.58
C ALA A 363 7.62 -6.34 -1.40
N TRP A 364 8.31 -5.21 -1.54
CA TRP A 364 7.85 -4.06 -2.32
C TRP A 364 7.60 -4.40 -3.80
N LYS A 365 8.47 -5.19 -4.42
CA LYS A 365 8.33 -5.69 -5.79
C LYS A 365 7.12 -6.63 -5.91
N ASN A 366 6.83 -7.36 -4.84
CA ASN A 366 5.73 -8.29 -4.72
C ASN A 366 4.41 -7.62 -4.27
N GLY A 367 4.35 -6.28 -4.25
CA GLY A 367 3.14 -5.53 -3.92
C GLY A 367 2.81 -5.48 -2.43
N LEU A 368 3.81 -5.69 -1.56
CA LEU A 368 3.65 -5.72 -0.12
C LEU A 368 4.58 -4.69 0.57
N PHE A 369 4.15 -4.15 1.68
CA PHE A 369 5.02 -3.67 2.74
C PHE A 369 5.27 -4.84 3.68
N ASN A 370 6.52 -5.16 3.96
CA ASN A 370 6.91 -6.14 4.97
C ASN A 370 7.72 -5.44 6.05
N PHE A 371 7.11 -5.25 7.20
CA PHE A 371 7.73 -4.66 8.37
C PHE A 371 8.13 -5.79 9.33
N THR A 372 9.39 -5.82 9.71
CA THR A 372 9.91 -6.73 10.74
C THR A 372 10.73 -5.87 11.70
N ASP A 373 10.23 -5.70 12.92
CA ASP A 373 10.79 -4.80 13.95
C ASP A 373 11.09 -3.39 13.43
N ALA A 374 10.26 -2.91 12.49
CA ALA A 374 10.47 -1.63 11.82
C ALA A 374 10.06 -0.47 12.72
N GLY A 375 10.97 0.46 12.97
CA GLY A 375 10.66 1.69 13.69
C GLY A 375 9.65 2.56 12.93
N LEU A 376 8.84 3.36 13.66
CA LEU A 376 7.82 4.24 13.08
C LEU A 376 8.37 5.12 11.95
N GLN A 377 9.56 5.68 12.12
CA GLN A 377 10.17 6.54 11.09
C GLN A 377 10.46 5.76 9.79
N THR A 378 10.91 4.50 9.89
CA THR A 378 11.15 3.63 8.72
C THR A 378 9.84 3.31 8.01
N VAL A 379 8.78 2.97 8.76
CA VAL A 379 7.44 2.77 8.21
C VAL A 379 6.97 4.02 7.48
N MET A 380 7.04 5.17 8.13
CA MET A 380 6.57 6.43 7.54
C MET A 380 7.37 6.86 6.30
N ARG A 381 8.69 6.62 6.22
CA ARG A 381 9.47 6.88 5.00
C ARG A 381 9.00 6.01 3.83
N GLN A 382 8.72 4.72 4.06
CA GLN A 382 8.20 3.83 3.01
C GLN A 382 6.80 4.28 2.55
N LEU A 383 5.89 4.61 3.48
CA LEU A 383 4.56 5.14 3.15
C LEU A 383 4.67 6.48 2.43
N SER A 384 5.52 7.38 2.89
CA SER A 384 5.77 8.67 2.28
C SER A 384 6.18 8.54 0.79
N ARG A 385 7.12 7.65 0.50
CA ARG A 385 7.56 7.38 -0.88
C ARG A 385 6.46 6.77 -1.75
N TRP A 386 5.71 5.80 -1.23
CA TRP A 386 4.70 5.09 -2.01
C TRP A 386 3.41 5.88 -2.23
N TYR A 387 2.93 6.59 -1.22
CA TYR A 387 1.70 7.38 -1.31
C TYR A 387 1.93 8.83 -1.73
N ASN A 388 3.18 9.23 -1.94
CA ASN A 388 3.57 10.62 -2.24
C ASN A 388 3.00 11.61 -1.23
N VAL A 389 3.20 11.34 0.06
CA VAL A 389 2.76 12.20 1.18
C VAL A 389 3.97 12.71 1.96
N ASP A 390 3.90 13.96 2.43
CA ASP A 390 4.92 14.55 3.29
C ASP A 390 4.57 14.31 4.75
N VAL A 391 5.46 13.59 5.45
CA VAL A 391 5.25 13.22 6.86
C VAL A 391 5.85 14.26 7.78
N THR A 392 5.04 14.73 8.72
CA THR A 392 5.45 15.66 9.78
C THR A 392 5.12 15.06 11.15
N TYR A 393 6.06 15.15 12.08
CA TYR A 393 5.90 14.67 13.44
C TYR A 393 5.62 15.84 14.38
N LYS A 394 4.52 15.80 15.15
CA LYS A 394 4.18 16.80 16.16
C LYS A 394 4.26 16.18 17.56
N GLY A 395 4.97 16.84 18.47
CA GLY A 395 5.16 16.36 19.83
C GLY A 395 6.24 15.28 19.96
N ASN A 396 6.36 14.72 21.17
CA ASN A 396 7.31 13.65 21.46
C ASN A 396 6.62 12.29 21.24
N ILE A 397 6.89 11.66 20.10
CA ILE A 397 6.32 10.36 19.75
C ILE A 397 7.20 9.26 20.33
N PRO A 398 6.68 8.38 21.18
CA PRO A 398 7.44 7.28 21.75
C PRO A 398 7.98 6.35 20.62
N PRO A 399 9.19 5.79 20.77
CA PRO A 399 9.68 4.81 19.82
C PRO A 399 8.75 3.59 19.82
N ARG A 400 8.40 3.13 18.61
CA ARG A 400 7.53 1.98 18.38
C ARG A 400 8.10 1.12 17.28
N GLN A 401 7.87 -0.18 17.37
CA GLN A 401 8.26 -1.16 16.37
C GLN A 401 7.02 -1.81 15.79
N PHE A 402 7.04 -2.07 14.50
CA PHE A 402 5.93 -2.65 13.75
C PHE A 402 6.41 -3.94 13.09
N THR A 403 5.60 -4.98 13.21
CA THR A 403 5.83 -6.25 12.54
C THR A 403 4.55 -6.70 11.86
N GLY A 404 4.62 -6.98 10.57
CA GLY A 404 3.48 -7.43 9.77
C GLY A 404 3.64 -7.15 8.29
N MET A 405 2.73 -7.68 7.49
CA MET A 405 2.66 -7.48 6.04
C MET A 405 1.38 -6.75 5.67
N ILE A 406 1.49 -5.75 4.81
CA ILE A 406 0.37 -4.91 4.36
C ILE A 406 0.43 -4.78 2.83
N GLY A 407 -0.71 -4.95 2.16
CA GLY A 407 -0.80 -4.79 0.71
C GLY A 407 -0.56 -3.33 0.27
N ARG A 408 0.29 -3.13 -0.73
CA ARG A 408 0.56 -1.80 -1.33
C ARG A 408 -0.59 -1.28 -2.19
N SER A 409 -1.57 -2.12 -2.53
CA SER A 409 -2.78 -1.74 -3.26
C SER A 409 -3.83 -1.02 -2.40
N LEU A 410 -3.71 -1.08 -1.07
CA LEU A 410 -4.60 -0.39 -0.15
C LEU A 410 -4.40 1.13 -0.24
N THR A 411 -5.44 1.89 0.10
CA THR A 411 -5.33 3.35 0.28
C THR A 411 -4.50 3.66 1.53
N LEU A 412 -3.88 4.85 1.57
CA LEU A 412 -3.13 5.28 2.76
C LEU A 412 -4.02 5.25 4.02
N ASN A 413 -5.29 5.65 3.90
CA ASN A 413 -6.24 5.65 5.01
C ASN A 413 -6.39 4.24 5.60
N GLN A 414 -6.58 3.21 4.76
CA GLN A 414 -6.69 1.81 5.21
C GLN A 414 -5.41 1.31 5.90
N VAL A 415 -4.24 1.68 5.38
CA VAL A 415 -2.96 1.33 6.01
C VAL A 415 -2.80 2.01 7.36
N LEU A 416 -3.14 3.31 7.44
CA LEU A 416 -3.04 4.07 8.68
C LEU A 416 -4.06 3.62 9.74
N GLU A 417 -5.25 3.17 9.34
CA GLU A 417 -6.21 2.53 10.25
C GLU A 417 -5.60 1.29 10.93
N GLY A 418 -4.86 0.46 10.18
CA GLY A 418 -4.12 -0.66 10.74
C GLY A 418 -3.05 -0.21 11.75
N LEU A 419 -2.32 0.87 11.47
CA LEU A 419 -1.31 1.42 12.37
C LEU A 419 -1.92 2.13 13.59
N ALA A 420 -3.14 2.65 13.47
CA ALA A 420 -3.86 3.29 14.59
C ALA A 420 -4.22 2.29 15.70
N LEU A 421 -4.40 1.01 15.37
CA LEU A 421 -4.59 -0.06 16.36
C LEU A 421 -3.38 -0.19 17.31
N GLU A 422 -2.20 0.22 16.86
CA GLU A 422 -0.97 0.31 17.64
C GLU A 422 -0.77 1.68 18.30
N ASN A 423 -1.87 2.43 18.50
CA ASN A 423 -1.88 3.77 19.09
C ASN A 423 -1.04 4.82 18.34
N VAL A 424 -0.94 4.76 17.03
CA VAL A 424 -0.39 5.83 16.20
C VAL A 424 -1.52 6.77 15.82
N HIS A 425 -1.46 8.00 16.31
CA HIS A 425 -2.44 9.00 15.94
C HIS A 425 -1.97 9.75 14.70
N TYR A 426 -2.88 9.98 13.77
CA TYR A 426 -2.54 10.64 12.50
C TYR A 426 -3.66 11.58 12.04
N GLN A 427 -3.27 12.54 11.20
CA GLN A 427 -4.16 13.41 10.48
C GLN A 427 -3.66 13.60 9.04
N ILE A 428 -4.53 13.43 8.05
CA ILE A 428 -4.22 13.74 6.65
C ILE A 428 -4.78 15.12 6.36
N GLU A 429 -3.91 16.05 5.97
CA GLU A 429 -4.28 17.40 5.55
C GLU A 429 -4.27 17.54 4.03
N GLU A 430 -4.95 18.56 3.52
CA GLU A 430 -4.89 18.91 2.09
C GLU A 430 -3.43 19.13 1.64
N GLY A 431 -3.13 18.80 0.38
CA GLY A 431 -1.77 18.86 -0.16
C GLY A 431 -0.90 17.67 0.20
N ASN A 432 -1.51 16.50 0.47
CA ASN A 432 -0.82 15.25 0.76
C ASN A 432 0.12 15.33 1.97
N ARG A 433 -0.28 16.04 3.01
CA ARG A 433 0.48 16.10 4.26
C ARG A 433 -0.07 15.13 5.30
N LEU A 434 0.79 14.26 5.81
CA LEU A 434 0.50 13.32 6.88
C LEU A 434 1.14 13.81 8.19
N ILE A 435 0.32 14.12 9.17
CA ILE A 435 0.78 14.54 10.49
C ILE A 435 0.66 13.37 11.45
N ILE A 436 1.75 13.04 12.12
CA ILE A 436 1.80 12.01 13.15
C ILE A 436 1.88 12.70 14.51
N THR A 437 1.04 12.25 15.46
CA THR A 437 0.98 12.80 16.83
C THR A 437 1.10 11.68 17.87
N PRO A 438 1.46 12.00 19.11
CA PRO A 438 1.57 11.02 20.21
C PRO A 438 0.30 10.26 20.48
#